data_b1f57005d6b8c242e9f717904bfbd4e0
#
_entry.id   b1f57005d6b8c242e9f717904bfbd4e0
#
_cell.length_a   1.000
_cell.length_b   1.000
_cell.length_c   1.000
_cell.angle_alpha   90.00
_cell.angle_beta   90.00
_cell.angle_gamma   90.00
#
_symmetry.space_group_name_H-M   'P 1'
#
loop_
_entity.id
_entity.type
_entity.pdbx_description
1 polymer ?
#
loop_
_entity_poly.entity_id
_entity_poly.type
_entity_poly.pdbx_seq_one_letter_code
_entity_poly.pdbx_strand_id
1 'polypeptide(L)'
;DEIEMGITSADAGGEQGRIFAFFLTWMQEKARGLFVAATANRIDLLPAEMIRKGRFDEVFFVDLPLDEERLEIFKIHLERRGVDLAGIDLSQLTEFTKGWSGAEVEQCVVSAITKSRLTDKPIIGQDLVQAAVKIVPLSRTMEEQINHIRGWAFERAVRASRRR
;
A
#
# COMPACT_ATOMS: atom_id res chain seq x y z
N ASP A 1 -6.17 7.25 -8.82
CA ASP A 1 -4.99 6.84 -8.07
C ASP A 1 -4.12 8.05 -7.80
N GLU A 2 -3.51 8.16 -6.59
CA GLU A 2 -2.65 9.27 -6.17
C GLU A 2 -3.31 10.65 -6.40
N ILE A 3 -4.50 10.83 -5.85
CA ILE A 3 -5.35 12.01 -6.12
C ILE A 3 -4.64 13.32 -5.75
N GLU A 4 -3.72 13.31 -4.80
CA GLU A 4 -2.92 14.48 -4.41
C GLU A 4 -2.02 15.01 -5.52
N MET A 5 -1.61 14.17 -6.47
CA MET A 5 -0.75 14.59 -7.59
C MET A 5 -1.47 15.55 -8.54
N GLY A 6 -2.79 15.37 -8.69
CA GLY A 6 -3.62 16.28 -9.46
C GLY A 6 -3.94 17.61 -8.75
N ILE A 7 -3.67 17.69 -7.44
CA ILE A 7 -4.08 18.81 -6.58
C ILE A 7 -2.92 19.75 -6.28
N THR A 8 -1.72 19.23 -6.05
CA THR A 8 -0.52 20.03 -5.73
C THR A 8 -0.18 21.05 -6.81
N SER A 9 -0.59 20.80 -8.03
CA SER A 9 -0.46 21.74 -9.15
C SER A 9 -1.63 22.75 -9.23
N ALA A 10 -2.68 22.59 -8.42
CA ALA A 10 -3.89 23.44 -8.44
C ALA A 10 -3.72 24.76 -7.67
N ASP A 11 -2.82 24.84 -6.73
CA ASP A 11 -2.52 26.07 -5.96
C ASP A 11 -1.93 27.21 -6.82
N ALA A 12 -1.55 26.91 -8.06
CA ALA A 12 -0.96 27.88 -8.98
C ALA A 12 -1.97 28.70 -9.81
N GLY A 13 -3.29 28.62 -9.54
CA GLY A 13 -4.31 29.45 -10.19
C GLY A 13 -4.54 29.15 -11.69
N GLY A 14 -4.03 28.03 -12.19
CA GLY A 14 -4.09 27.61 -13.59
C GLY A 14 -5.29 26.69 -13.93
N GLU A 15 -5.22 26.07 -15.09
CA GLU A 15 -6.20 25.10 -15.60
C GLU A 15 -6.47 23.94 -14.64
N GLN A 16 -5.45 23.49 -13.92
CA GLN A 16 -5.54 22.40 -12.94
C GLN A 16 -6.40 22.78 -11.71
N GLY A 17 -6.33 24.04 -11.25
CA GLY A 17 -7.22 24.54 -10.19
C GLY A 17 -8.68 24.51 -10.59
N ARG A 18 -8.98 24.77 -11.86
CA ARG A 18 -10.34 24.70 -12.41
C ARG A 18 -10.84 23.26 -12.50
N ILE A 19 -9.99 22.34 -12.96
CA ILE A 19 -10.31 20.90 -13.02
C ILE A 19 -10.61 20.37 -11.62
N PHE A 20 -9.80 20.76 -10.65
CA PHE A 20 -10.00 20.37 -9.25
C PHE A 20 -11.31 20.91 -8.67
N ALA A 21 -11.61 22.21 -8.88
CA ALA A 21 -12.87 22.80 -8.44
C ALA A 21 -14.09 22.13 -9.08
N PHE A 22 -13.99 21.80 -10.39
CA PHE A 22 -15.01 21.03 -11.08
C PHE A 22 -15.19 19.64 -10.48
N PHE A 23 -14.08 18.93 -10.19
CA PHE A 23 -14.12 17.62 -9.55
C PHE A 23 -14.81 17.66 -8.19
N LEU A 24 -14.52 18.66 -7.37
CA LEU A 24 -15.16 18.83 -6.05
C LEU A 24 -16.67 19.07 -6.18
N THR A 25 -17.08 19.89 -7.15
CA THR A 25 -18.50 20.15 -7.44
C THR A 25 -19.18 18.87 -7.92
N TRP A 26 -18.58 18.19 -8.88
CA TRP A 26 -19.08 16.91 -9.38
C TRP A 26 -19.24 15.86 -8.27
N MET A 27 -18.28 15.76 -7.34
CA MET A 27 -18.36 14.85 -6.20
C MET A 27 -19.57 15.12 -5.29
N GLN A 28 -20.00 16.38 -5.18
CA GLN A 28 -21.20 16.75 -4.41
C GLN A 28 -22.51 16.45 -5.17
N GLU A 29 -22.48 16.65 -6.49
CA GLU A 29 -23.66 16.55 -7.35
C GLU A 29 -23.82 15.19 -8.02
N LYS A 30 -22.84 14.29 -7.83
CA LYS A 30 -22.82 12.96 -8.47
C LYS A 30 -24.15 12.22 -8.32
N ALA A 31 -24.58 11.56 -9.38
CA ALA A 31 -25.81 10.79 -9.41
C ALA A 31 -25.79 9.63 -8.38
N ARG A 32 -26.96 9.29 -7.87
CA ARG A 32 -27.12 8.12 -7.00
C ARG A 32 -26.68 6.85 -7.74
N GLY A 33 -25.98 5.95 -7.04
CA GLY A 33 -25.52 4.67 -7.61
C GLY A 33 -24.09 4.71 -8.20
N LEU A 34 -23.39 5.85 -8.11
CA LEU A 34 -21.97 5.91 -8.44
C LEU A 34 -21.12 5.58 -7.21
N PHE A 35 -20.14 4.70 -7.41
CA PHE A 35 -19.08 4.40 -6.43
C PHE A 35 -17.79 5.05 -6.89
N VAL A 36 -17.17 5.84 -6.03
CA VAL A 36 -15.90 6.51 -6.29
C VAL A 36 -14.88 6.05 -5.27
N ALA A 37 -13.79 5.46 -5.74
CA ALA A 37 -12.64 5.12 -4.90
C ALA A 37 -11.43 5.94 -5.35
N ALA A 38 -10.71 6.51 -4.39
CA ALA A 38 -9.48 7.25 -4.62
C ALA A 38 -8.41 6.79 -3.64
N THR A 39 -7.15 6.83 -4.05
CA THR A 39 -5.98 6.57 -3.21
C THR A 39 -5.16 7.83 -3.08
N ALA A 40 -4.52 8.01 -1.92
CA ALA A 40 -3.57 9.08 -1.68
C ALA A 40 -2.42 8.56 -0.81
N ASN A 41 -1.19 8.90 -1.19
CA ASN A 41 0.02 8.60 -0.42
C ASN A 41 0.38 9.78 0.52
N ARG A 42 0.08 11.00 0.10
CA ARG A 42 0.37 12.24 0.80
C ARG A 42 -0.92 12.95 1.20
N ILE A 43 -1.53 12.44 2.27
CA ILE A 43 -2.80 12.98 2.77
C ILE A 43 -2.68 14.43 3.26
N ASP A 44 -1.49 14.83 3.67
CA ASP A 44 -1.14 16.20 4.07
C ASP A 44 -1.24 17.22 2.92
N LEU A 45 -1.15 16.76 1.68
CA LEU A 45 -1.31 17.59 0.48
C LEU A 45 -2.76 17.73 0.03
N LEU A 46 -3.68 16.95 0.60
CA LEU A 46 -5.10 17.05 0.26
C LEU A 46 -5.74 18.25 0.96
N PRO A 47 -6.44 19.13 0.23
CA PRO A 47 -7.24 20.18 0.82
C PRO A 47 -8.29 19.62 1.78
N ALA A 48 -8.49 20.28 2.93
CA ALA A 48 -9.47 19.87 3.93
C ALA A 48 -10.88 19.70 3.36
N GLU A 49 -11.21 20.46 2.31
CA GLU A 49 -12.46 20.39 1.58
C GLU A 49 -12.73 19.01 0.97
N MET A 50 -11.70 18.29 0.53
CA MET A 50 -11.87 16.96 -0.05
C MET A 50 -12.34 15.91 0.96
N ILE A 51 -11.84 16.02 2.19
CA ILE A 51 -12.09 15.05 3.27
C ILE A 51 -13.40 15.38 4.00
N ARG A 52 -14.07 16.49 3.62
CA ARG A 52 -15.30 16.91 4.21
C ARG A 52 -16.44 15.96 3.87
N LYS A 53 -17.29 15.66 4.87
CA LYS A 53 -18.49 14.83 4.68
C LYS A 53 -19.35 15.38 3.51
N GLY A 54 -19.86 14.47 2.68
CA GLY A 54 -20.61 14.78 1.46
C GLY A 54 -19.81 14.74 0.17
N ARG A 55 -18.49 14.46 0.24
CA ARG A 55 -17.61 14.19 -0.92
C ARG A 55 -17.13 12.77 -0.89
N PHE A 56 -16.29 12.43 0.07
CA PHE A 56 -15.98 11.04 0.40
C PHE A 56 -16.78 10.65 1.66
N ASP A 57 -17.48 9.53 1.57
CA ASP A 57 -18.34 9.06 2.67
C ASP A 57 -17.49 8.43 3.76
N GLU A 58 -16.36 7.80 3.38
CA GLU A 58 -15.45 7.15 4.31
C GLU A 58 -13.99 7.26 3.84
N VAL A 59 -13.09 7.40 4.80
CA VAL A 59 -11.64 7.39 4.57
C VAL A 59 -11.06 6.19 5.29
N PHE A 60 -10.40 5.31 4.52
CA PHE A 60 -9.74 4.13 5.05
C PHE A 60 -8.23 4.34 5.10
N PHE A 61 -7.64 4.05 6.25
CA PHE A 61 -6.19 4.00 6.39
C PHE A 61 -5.68 2.57 6.20
N VAL A 62 -4.84 2.39 5.19
CA VAL A 62 -4.14 1.15 4.93
C VAL A 62 -2.74 1.25 5.52
N ASP A 63 -2.53 0.65 6.68
CA ASP A 63 -1.23 0.58 7.36
C ASP A 63 -0.35 -0.52 6.73
N LEU A 64 0.89 -0.62 7.19
CA LEU A 64 1.75 -1.76 6.86
C LEU A 64 1.10 -3.07 7.33
N PRO A 65 1.22 -4.14 6.55
CA PRO A 65 0.55 -5.40 6.84
C PRO A 65 1.07 -6.04 8.14
N LEU A 66 0.17 -6.67 8.88
CA LEU A 66 0.47 -7.49 10.05
C LEU A 66 1.22 -8.78 9.63
N ASP A 67 1.76 -9.51 10.61
CA ASP A 67 2.53 -10.74 10.37
C ASP A 67 1.74 -11.76 9.54
N GLU A 68 0.49 -12.00 9.92
CA GLU A 68 -0.42 -12.93 9.21
C GLU A 68 -0.73 -12.43 7.80
N GLU A 69 -0.96 -11.13 7.64
CA GLU A 69 -1.25 -10.51 6.34
C GLU A 69 -0.02 -10.59 5.42
N ARG A 70 1.21 -10.38 5.96
CA ARG A 70 2.44 -10.53 5.17
C ARG A 70 2.62 -11.96 4.66
N LEU A 71 2.35 -12.96 5.49
CA LEU A 71 2.41 -14.36 5.05
C LEU A 71 1.42 -14.64 3.93
N GLU A 72 0.22 -14.08 4.02
CA GLU A 72 -0.79 -14.23 2.96
C GLU A 72 -0.35 -13.54 1.67
N ILE A 73 0.26 -12.36 1.75
CA ILE A 73 0.83 -11.66 0.60
C ILE A 73 1.95 -12.50 -0.04
N PHE A 74 2.82 -13.14 0.75
CA PHE A 74 3.82 -14.07 0.22
C PHE A 74 3.18 -15.21 -0.57
N LYS A 75 2.16 -15.87 -0.02
CA LYS A 75 1.45 -16.96 -0.70
C LYS A 75 0.88 -16.49 -2.03
N ILE A 76 0.12 -15.38 -2.01
CA ILE A 76 -0.49 -14.81 -3.22
C ILE A 76 0.55 -14.55 -4.31
N HIS A 77 1.70 -13.97 -3.96
CA HIS A 77 2.73 -13.65 -4.96
C HIS A 77 3.48 -14.87 -5.46
N LEU A 78 3.68 -15.90 -4.63
CA LEU A 78 4.27 -17.17 -5.03
C LEU A 78 3.33 -17.95 -5.97
N GLU A 79 2.08 -18.12 -5.58
CA GLU A 79 1.05 -18.83 -6.36
C GLU A 79 0.81 -18.17 -7.73
N ARG A 80 0.71 -16.84 -7.77
CA ARG A 80 0.56 -16.09 -9.04
C ARG A 80 1.71 -16.32 -10.02
N ARG A 81 2.88 -16.75 -9.51
CA ARG A 81 4.07 -17.03 -10.31
C ARG A 81 4.29 -18.52 -10.55
N GLY A 82 3.28 -19.34 -10.22
CA GLY A 82 3.27 -20.79 -10.47
C GLY A 82 4.15 -21.57 -9.52
N VAL A 83 4.48 -21.04 -8.35
CA VAL A 83 5.24 -21.76 -7.33
C VAL A 83 4.27 -22.62 -6.50
N ASP A 84 4.54 -23.92 -6.43
CA ASP A 84 3.85 -24.82 -5.52
C ASP A 84 4.31 -24.55 -4.08
N LEU A 85 3.37 -24.25 -3.19
CA LEU A 85 3.65 -24.00 -1.78
C LEU A 85 3.88 -25.27 -0.96
N ALA A 86 3.64 -26.45 -1.54
CA ALA A 86 3.84 -27.72 -0.84
C ALA A 86 5.33 -27.86 -0.41
N GLY A 87 5.56 -27.90 0.88
CA GLY A 87 6.92 -28.03 1.44
C GLY A 87 7.69 -26.71 1.62
N ILE A 88 7.10 -25.54 1.32
CA ILE A 88 7.72 -24.24 1.61
C ILE A 88 7.23 -23.73 2.98
N ASP A 89 8.11 -23.73 3.97
CA ASP A 89 7.82 -23.11 5.27
C ASP A 89 8.06 -21.60 5.18
N LEU A 90 6.96 -20.84 5.31
CA LEU A 90 6.97 -19.37 5.30
C LEU A 90 7.02 -18.78 6.73
N SER A 91 6.91 -19.58 7.77
CA SER A 91 6.78 -19.10 9.16
C SER A 91 7.95 -18.23 9.60
N GLN A 92 9.16 -18.55 9.17
CA GLN A 92 10.35 -17.79 9.49
C GLN A 92 10.34 -16.38 8.88
N LEU A 93 9.61 -16.16 7.80
CA LEU A 93 9.58 -14.87 7.12
C LEU A 93 8.95 -13.76 7.97
N THR A 94 8.07 -14.08 8.91
CA THR A 94 7.44 -13.07 9.79
C THR A 94 8.48 -12.26 10.55
N GLU A 95 9.53 -12.91 11.04
CA GLU A 95 10.59 -12.27 11.82
C GLU A 95 11.48 -11.38 10.93
N PHE A 96 11.89 -11.90 9.76
CA PHE A 96 12.78 -11.19 8.83
C PHE A 96 12.08 -10.03 8.08
N THR A 97 10.77 -10.02 8.03
CA THR A 97 10.00 -9.06 7.23
C THR A 97 9.15 -8.10 8.08
N LYS A 98 9.46 -7.96 9.36
CA LYS A 98 8.75 -7.05 10.25
C LYS A 98 8.78 -5.62 9.72
N GLY A 99 7.60 -5.01 9.61
CA GLY A 99 7.45 -3.64 9.12
C GLY A 99 7.56 -3.49 7.60
N TRP A 100 7.47 -4.57 6.84
CA TRP A 100 7.47 -4.53 5.38
C TRP A 100 6.11 -4.15 4.81
N SER A 101 6.15 -3.46 3.68
CA SER A 101 5.01 -3.23 2.80
C SER A 101 4.74 -4.44 1.89
N GLY A 102 3.56 -4.49 1.27
CA GLY A 102 3.25 -5.52 0.28
C GLY A 102 4.18 -5.51 -0.93
N ALA A 103 4.64 -4.33 -1.35
CA ALA A 103 5.58 -4.18 -2.46
C ALA A 103 6.96 -4.79 -2.16
N GLU A 104 7.43 -4.66 -0.92
CA GLU A 104 8.70 -5.28 -0.49
C GLU A 104 8.59 -6.81 -0.42
N VAL A 105 7.44 -7.32 0.01
CA VAL A 105 7.14 -8.76 -0.04
C VAL A 105 7.18 -9.24 -1.49
N GLU A 106 6.53 -8.53 -2.41
CA GLU A 106 6.57 -8.87 -3.84
C GLU A 106 8.00 -8.85 -4.38
N GLN A 107 8.79 -7.83 -4.09
CA GLN A 107 10.19 -7.72 -4.52
C GLN A 107 11.03 -8.89 -4.01
N CYS A 108 10.81 -9.31 -2.76
CA CYS A 108 11.48 -10.47 -2.18
C CYS A 108 11.17 -11.75 -2.96
N VAL A 109 9.89 -11.99 -3.24
CA VAL A 109 9.44 -13.15 -4.03
C VAL A 109 10.04 -13.13 -5.43
N VAL A 110 10.02 -11.97 -6.11
CA VAL A 110 10.62 -11.83 -7.46
C VAL A 110 12.11 -12.14 -7.43
N SER A 111 12.82 -11.61 -6.44
CA SER A 111 14.28 -11.86 -6.28
C SER A 111 14.59 -13.34 -6.06
N ALA A 112 13.83 -14.01 -5.19
CA ALA A 112 14.01 -15.43 -4.90
C ALA A 112 13.72 -16.31 -6.11
N ILE A 113 12.62 -16.04 -6.84
CA ILE A 113 12.27 -16.79 -8.06
C ILE A 113 13.27 -16.55 -9.18
N THR A 114 13.77 -15.32 -9.34
CA THR A 114 14.80 -15.02 -10.34
C THR A 114 16.05 -15.83 -10.08
N LYS A 115 16.51 -15.91 -8.81
CA LYS A 115 17.66 -16.71 -8.41
C LYS A 115 17.41 -18.20 -8.68
N SER A 116 16.25 -18.74 -8.32
CA SER A 116 15.85 -20.12 -8.56
C SER A 116 15.92 -20.48 -10.04
N ARG A 117 15.39 -19.63 -10.92
CA ARG A 117 15.45 -19.80 -12.38
C ARG A 117 16.87 -19.76 -12.93
N LEU A 118 17.71 -18.86 -12.44
CA LEU A 118 19.11 -18.76 -12.86
C LEU A 118 19.95 -19.99 -12.45
N THR A 119 19.58 -20.64 -11.36
CA THR A 119 20.30 -21.83 -10.86
C THR A 119 19.65 -23.14 -11.27
N ASP A 120 18.54 -23.09 -12.00
CA ASP A 120 17.70 -24.24 -12.41
C ASP A 120 17.36 -25.17 -11.23
N LYS A 121 17.02 -24.56 -10.09
CA LYS A 121 16.65 -25.26 -8.86
C LYS A 121 15.27 -24.82 -8.40
N PRO A 122 14.45 -25.72 -7.82
CA PRO A 122 13.19 -25.34 -7.23
C PRO A 122 13.42 -24.35 -6.09
N ILE A 123 12.49 -23.38 -5.96
CA ILE A 123 12.53 -22.42 -4.86
C ILE A 123 12.22 -23.11 -3.53
N ILE A 124 12.96 -22.75 -2.49
CA ILE A 124 12.74 -23.20 -1.12
C ILE A 124 12.60 -22.01 -0.16
N GLY A 125 12.05 -22.22 1.03
CA GLY A 125 11.86 -21.17 2.04
C GLY A 125 13.15 -20.39 2.35
N GLN A 126 14.31 -21.07 2.37
CA GLN A 126 15.61 -20.44 2.60
C GLN A 126 16.00 -19.41 1.51
N ASP A 127 15.54 -19.56 0.26
CA ASP A 127 15.82 -18.59 -0.79
C ASP A 127 15.07 -17.29 -0.54
N LEU A 128 13.85 -17.38 -0.01
CA LEU A 128 13.06 -16.22 0.43
C LEU A 128 13.72 -15.50 1.60
N VAL A 129 14.21 -16.23 2.61
CA VAL A 129 14.96 -15.66 3.74
C VAL A 129 16.22 -14.95 3.26
N GLN A 130 17.00 -15.56 2.35
CA GLN A 130 18.20 -14.94 1.78
C GLN A 130 17.88 -13.69 0.95
N ALA A 131 16.76 -13.65 0.27
CA ALA A 131 16.30 -12.46 -0.44
C ALA A 131 15.87 -11.38 0.56
N ALA A 132 15.14 -11.76 1.62
CA ALA A 132 14.64 -10.84 2.63
C ALA A 132 15.77 -10.09 3.34
N VAL A 133 16.84 -10.76 3.74
CA VAL A 133 17.97 -10.13 4.45
C VAL A 133 18.63 -8.99 3.64
N LYS A 134 18.45 -8.98 2.32
CA LYS A 134 19.05 -7.96 1.43
C LYS A 134 18.18 -6.72 1.27
N ILE A 135 16.92 -6.75 1.69
CA ILE A 135 15.97 -5.65 1.54
C ILE A 135 15.95 -4.81 2.81
N VAL A 136 16.19 -3.51 2.66
CA VAL A 136 16.04 -2.55 3.76
C VAL A 136 14.58 -2.11 3.79
N PRO A 137 13.86 -2.31 4.91
CA PRO A 137 12.43 -1.98 4.98
C PRO A 137 12.17 -0.48 4.84
N LEU A 138 11.14 -0.14 4.08
CA LEU A 138 10.64 1.22 3.91
C LEU A 138 10.25 1.84 5.27
N SER A 139 9.73 1.03 6.18
CA SER A 139 9.39 1.43 7.54
C SER A 139 10.56 1.98 8.35
N ARG A 140 11.82 1.67 7.95
CA ARG A 140 13.04 2.23 8.55
C ARG A 140 13.50 3.50 7.82
N THR A 141 13.43 3.50 6.50
CA THR A 141 13.92 4.63 5.69
C THR A 141 12.93 5.79 5.65
N MET A 142 11.65 5.54 5.88
CA MET A 142 10.56 6.54 5.87
C MET A 142 9.76 6.55 7.18
N GLU A 143 10.40 6.24 8.29
CA GLU A 143 9.74 6.11 9.59
C GLU A 143 8.94 7.35 10.00
N GLU A 144 9.53 8.53 9.83
CA GLU A 144 8.87 9.80 10.17
C GLU A 144 7.60 10.03 9.35
N GLN A 145 7.64 9.75 8.06
CA GLN A 145 6.49 9.92 7.17
C GLN A 145 5.37 8.93 7.51
N ILE A 146 5.72 7.67 7.78
CA ILE A 146 4.74 6.64 8.17
C ILE A 146 4.09 7.03 9.51
N ASN A 147 4.88 7.50 10.49
CA ASN A 147 4.36 7.93 11.78
C ASN A 147 3.48 9.19 11.65
N HIS A 148 3.84 10.12 10.77
CA HIS A 148 3.02 11.29 10.46
C HIS A 148 1.64 10.88 9.92
N ILE A 149 1.60 9.99 8.93
CA ILE A 149 0.34 9.49 8.34
C ILE A 149 -0.49 8.73 9.38
N ARG A 150 0.15 7.90 10.22
CA ARG A 150 -0.52 7.19 11.31
C ARG A 150 -1.17 8.15 12.32
N GLY A 151 -0.45 9.21 12.70
CA GLY A 151 -0.98 10.25 13.59
C GLY A 151 -2.19 10.96 13.01
N TRP A 152 -2.11 11.34 11.74
CA TRP A 152 -3.23 11.95 11.02
C TRP A 152 -4.45 11.00 10.96
N ALA A 153 -4.21 9.74 10.61
CA ALA A 153 -5.25 8.74 10.39
C ALA A 153 -5.96 8.33 11.71
N PHE A 154 -5.26 8.40 12.83
CA PHE A 154 -5.79 7.98 14.14
C PHE A 154 -7.10 8.68 14.51
N GLU A 155 -7.23 9.97 14.16
CA GLU A 155 -8.42 10.76 14.47
C GLU A 155 -9.42 10.86 13.31
N ARG A 156 -9.00 10.54 12.07
CA ARG A 156 -9.74 10.94 10.86
C ARG A 156 -10.09 9.80 9.91
N ALA A 157 -9.54 8.61 10.14
CA ALA A 157 -9.72 7.49 9.21
C ALA A 157 -10.08 6.19 9.94
N VAL A 158 -10.82 5.34 9.26
CA VAL A 158 -11.09 3.98 9.70
C VAL A 158 -9.95 3.09 9.26
N ARG A 159 -9.45 2.23 10.14
CA ARG A 159 -8.42 1.26 9.76
C ARG A 159 -8.98 0.23 8.79
N ALA A 160 -8.29 -0.01 7.69
CA ALA A 160 -8.67 -1.03 6.71
C ALA A 160 -8.46 -2.46 7.26
N SER A 161 -7.37 -2.66 8.03
CA SER A 161 -7.08 -3.95 8.67
C SER A 161 -7.70 -4.02 10.06
N ARG A 162 -8.34 -5.14 10.38
CA ARG A 162 -8.81 -5.42 11.75
C ARG A 162 -7.60 -5.85 12.58
N ARG A 163 -7.18 -5.04 13.55
CA ARG A 163 -6.38 -5.54 14.68
C ARG A 163 -7.31 -6.45 15.49
N ARG A 164 -6.97 -7.71 15.57
CA ARG A 164 -7.49 -8.59 16.62
C ARG A 164 -6.89 -8.23 17.96
#